data_d83f8d68be580961cce61a0733af56ac
#
_entry.id   d83f8d68be580961cce61a0733af56ac
#
_cell.length_a   1.000
_cell.length_b   1.000
_cell.length_c   1.000
_cell.angle_alpha   90.00
_cell.angle_beta   90.00
_cell.angle_gamma   90.00
#
_symmetry.space_group_name_H-M   'P 1'
#
loop_
_entity.id
_entity.type
_entity.pdbx_description
1 polymer ?
#
loop_
_entity_poly.entity_id
_entity_poly.type
_entity_poly.pdbx_seq_one_letter_code
_entity_poly.pdbx_strand_id
1 'polypeptide(L)'
;MMAHTHGPTTTGRLALSSLIFGLNFLVQGLGGLWTGSLGLVSDSLENLNDAVVNLLALAGIRLANRREPCERWTYGWHRIEIFNTLLGVILLVVLAGAVLYEAWQRLRHPHPIQLGWAIAFSALGLLLNLAATFVLVPQGTGQERDLNLRSAYLHALGDSLANMAVMVGMVVIRLTGWHWVDPLLAAGIAALILRGAFLLLRDALDILMHRAAFDQEEAKRQLLLLPGILGVEDLRSWRVCSHLTVCSAHVIVETERLEDTEAHQHRIEHLLEDHFGVRHLTLHFETAAMAQRHLHRFRHEHESEGHEHHHHD
;
A
#
# COMPACT_ATOMS: atom_id res chain seq x y z
N MET A 1 1.80 -20.05 -15.49
CA MET A 1 1.00 -18.91 -15.03
C MET A 1 0.10 -19.40 -13.90
N MET A 2 0.59 -19.38 -12.65
CA MET A 2 -0.21 -19.81 -11.49
C MET A 2 -0.99 -18.61 -10.98
N ALA A 3 -2.30 -18.63 -11.14
CA ALA A 3 -3.19 -17.67 -10.52
C ALA A 3 -3.09 -17.87 -9.00
N HIS A 4 -2.54 -16.87 -8.27
CA HIS A 4 -2.67 -16.84 -6.82
C HIS A 4 -4.14 -16.62 -6.47
N THR A 5 -4.87 -17.69 -6.30
CA THR A 5 -6.15 -17.66 -5.65
C THR A 5 -5.89 -17.32 -4.18
N HIS A 6 -6.06 -16.05 -3.80
CA HIS A 6 -6.36 -15.73 -2.40
C HIS A 6 -7.49 -16.69 -1.99
N GLY A 7 -7.24 -17.51 -0.99
CA GLY A 7 -8.18 -18.53 -0.60
C GLY A 7 -9.56 -17.88 -0.35
N PRO A 8 -10.66 -18.54 -0.67
CA PRO A 8 -12.02 -17.98 -0.54
C PRO A 8 -12.31 -17.44 0.88
N THR A 9 -11.56 -17.88 1.87
CA THR A 9 -11.62 -17.42 3.25
C THR A 9 -11.06 -16.01 3.46
N THR A 10 -9.98 -15.62 2.76
CA THR A 10 -9.36 -14.28 2.91
C THR A 10 -10.23 -13.21 2.26
N THR A 11 -10.75 -13.44 1.06
CA THR A 11 -11.66 -12.52 0.36
C THR A 11 -12.96 -12.30 1.14
N GLY A 12 -13.51 -13.37 1.75
CA GLY A 12 -14.71 -13.28 2.58
C GLY A 12 -14.51 -12.46 3.85
N ARG A 13 -13.35 -12.59 4.50
CA ARG A 13 -12.99 -11.81 5.70
C ARG A 13 -12.80 -10.33 5.39
N LEU A 14 -12.11 -10.01 4.29
CA LEU A 14 -11.97 -8.64 3.82
C LEU A 14 -13.33 -8.01 3.47
N ALA A 15 -14.22 -8.74 2.82
CA ALA A 15 -15.56 -8.26 2.50
C ALA A 15 -16.39 -8.01 3.76
N LEU A 16 -16.32 -8.91 4.75
CA LEU A 16 -17.04 -8.76 6.02
C LEU A 16 -16.48 -7.60 6.85
N SER A 17 -15.15 -7.44 6.93
CA SER A 17 -14.55 -6.30 7.62
C SER A 17 -14.94 -4.96 6.97
N SER A 18 -14.96 -4.88 5.61
CA SER A 18 -15.43 -3.69 4.90
C SER A 18 -16.87 -3.34 5.22
N LEU A 19 -17.74 -4.34 5.35
CA LEU A 19 -19.14 -4.12 5.75
C LEU A 19 -19.23 -3.57 7.17
N ILE A 20 -18.43 -4.11 8.11
CA ILE A 20 -18.39 -3.65 9.50
C ILE A 20 -17.86 -2.21 9.57
N PHE A 21 -16.79 -1.88 8.85
CA PHE A 21 -16.28 -0.49 8.77
C PHE A 21 -17.30 0.47 8.16
N GLY A 22 -17.99 0.06 7.09
CA GLY A 22 -19.08 0.86 6.49
C GLY A 22 -20.24 1.10 7.47
N LEU A 23 -20.62 0.10 8.26
CA LEU A 23 -21.63 0.24 9.31
C LEU A 23 -21.13 1.17 10.42
N ASN A 24 -19.87 1.04 10.83
CA ASN A 24 -19.26 1.87 11.85
C ASN A 24 -19.17 3.34 11.41
N PHE A 25 -18.81 3.59 10.15
CA PHE A 25 -18.87 4.93 9.55
C PHE A 25 -20.28 5.56 9.71
N LEU A 26 -21.34 4.81 9.39
CA LEU A 26 -22.71 5.32 9.49
C LEU A 26 -23.09 5.59 10.96
N VAL A 27 -22.80 4.67 11.87
CA VAL A 27 -23.14 4.80 13.29
C VAL A 27 -22.39 5.98 13.91
N GLN A 28 -21.11 6.08 13.73
CA GLN A 28 -20.30 7.13 14.35
C GLN A 28 -20.46 8.49 13.63
N GLY A 29 -20.60 8.48 12.31
CA GLY A 29 -20.82 9.71 11.53
C GLY A 29 -22.15 10.38 11.89
N LEU A 30 -23.24 9.61 11.88
CA LEU A 30 -24.56 10.13 12.30
C LEU A 30 -24.57 10.48 13.78
N GLY A 31 -23.96 9.64 14.63
CA GLY A 31 -23.80 9.90 16.05
C GLY A 31 -22.98 11.17 16.33
N GLY A 32 -21.88 11.37 15.64
CA GLY A 32 -21.02 12.54 15.76
C GLY A 32 -21.71 13.83 15.34
N LEU A 33 -22.42 13.81 14.21
CA LEU A 33 -23.22 14.95 13.73
C LEU A 33 -24.36 15.29 14.70
N TRP A 34 -25.05 14.28 15.20
CA TRP A 34 -26.18 14.51 16.14
C TRP A 34 -25.72 14.99 17.50
N THR A 35 -24.63 14.42 18.03
CA THR A 35 -24.14 14.78 19.37
C THR A 35 -23.25 16.02 19.38
N GLY A 36 -22.82 16.48 18.22
CA GLY A 36 -21.87 17.57 18.08
C GLY A 36 -20.42 17.19 18.42
N SER A 37 -20.07 15.90 18.50
CA SER A 37 -18.69 15.45 18.76
C SER A 37 -17.87 15.39 17.48
N LEU A 38 -16.80 16.18 17.43
CA LEU A 38 -15.86 16.16 16.30
C LEU A 38 -14.96 14.93 16.31
N GLY A 39 -14.65 14.42 17.52
CA GLY A 39 -13.89 13.17 17.66
C GLY A 39 -14.60 11.98 17.02
N LEU A 40 -15.94 11.84 17.22
CA LEU A 40 -16.73 10.80 16.56
C LEU A 40 -16.78 10.98 15.03
N VAL A 41 -16.91 12.22 14.54
CA VAL A 41 -16.90 12.50 13.10
C VAL A 41 -15.54 12.13 12.51
N SER A 42 -14.43 12.50 13.15
CA SER A 42 -13.09 12.17 12.71
C SER A 42 -12.85 10.65 12.62
N ASP A 43 -13.23 9.92 13.66
CA ASP A 43 -13.13 8.45 13.71
C ASP A 43 -14.04 7.79 12.65
N SER A 44 -15.23 8.36 12.38
CA SER A 44 -16.08 7.87 11.29
C SER A 44 -15.44 8.00 9.92
N LEU A 45 -14.70 9.08 9.66
CA LEU A 45 -14.01 9.29 8.38
C LEU A 45 -12.85 8.28 8.17
N GLU A 46 -12.18 7.88 9.24
CA GLU A 46 -11.20 6.80 9.21
C GLU A 46 -11.86 5.47 8.80
N ASN A 47 -12.96 5.11 9.47
CA ASN A 47 -13.75 3.92 9.11
C ASN A 47 -14.28 3.95 7.66
N LEU A 48 -14.67 5.12 7.14
CA LEU A 48 -15.05 5.27 5.73
C LEU A 48 -13.88 4.95 4.80
N ASN A 49 -12.69 5.49 5.11
CA ASN A 49 -11.49 5.23 4.33
C ASN A 49 -11.19 3.73 4.26
N ASP A 50 -11.24 3.04 5.40
CA ASP A 50 -10.94 1.61 5.47
C ASP A 50 -11.95 0.77 4.67
N ALA A 51 -13.24 1.12 4.76
CA ALA A 51 -14.27 0.51 3.94
C ALA A 51 -13.98 0.71 2.44
N VAL A 52 -13.64 1.92 2.03
CA VAL A 52 -13.35 2.26 0.63
C VAL A 52 -12.08 1.56 0.14
N VAL A 53 -10.99 1.61 0.89
CA VAL A 53 -9.71 0.95 0.53
C VAL A 53 -9.91 -0.55 0.36
N ASN A 54 -10.60 -1.20 1.30
CA ASN A 54 -10.89 -2.63 1.22
C ASN A 54 -11.80 -2.98 0.02
N LEU A 55 -12.81 -2.16 -0.27
CA LEU A 55 -13.67 -2.35 -1.44
C LEU A 55 -12.92 -2.17 -2.75
N LEU A 56 -12.04 -1.18 -2.83
CA LEU A 56 -11.18 -0.94 -3.99
C LEU A 56 -10.20 -2.10 -4.21
N ALA A 57 -9.61 -2.63 -3.12
CA ALA A 57 -8.76 -3.81 -3.18
C ALA A 57 -9.53 -5.03 -3.73
N LEU A 58 -10.73 -5.29 -3.22
CA LEU A 58 -11.61 -6.36 -3.70
C LEU A 58 -12.02 -6.16 -5.18
N ALA A 59 -12.32 -4.93 -5.57
CA ALA A 59 -12.65 -4.58 -6.96
C ALA A 59 -11.43 -4.77 -7.88
N GLY A 60 -10.24 -4.36 -7.42
CA GLY A 60 -8.97 -4.53 -8.13
C GLY A 60 -8.66 -6.01 -8.38
N ILE A 61 -8.77 -6.86 -7.36
CA ILE A 61 -8.58 -8.31 -7.47
C ILE A 61 -9.58 -8.91 -8.48
N ARG A 62 -10.87 -8.52 -8.41
CA ARG A 62 -11.89 -9.03 -9.34
C ARG A 62 -11.66 -8.57 -10.78
N LEU A 63 -11.22 -7.33 -10.96
CA LEU A 63 -10.99 -6.75 -12.28
C LEU A 63 -9.72 -7.33 -12.94
N ALA A 64 -8.64 -7.50 -12.16
CA ALA A 64 -7.41 -8.15 -12.61
C ALA A 64 -7.66 -9.60 -13.04
N ASN A 65 -8.51 -10.34 -12.29
CA ASN A 65 -8.86 -11.73 -12.63
C ASN A 65 -9.81 -11.86 -13.84
N ARG A 66 -10.53 -10.80 -14.22
CA ARG A 66 -11.49 -10.82 -15.33
C ARG A 66 -10.92 -10.36 -16.67
N ARG A 67 -9.82 -9.62 -16.67
CA ARG A 67 -9.24 -9.05 -17.89
C ARG A 67 -7.79 -9.49 -18.02
N GLU A 68 -7.57 -10.51 -18.83
CA GLU A 68 -6.24 -10.95 -19.21
C GLU A 68 -5.48 -9.84 -19.95
N PRO A 69 -4.13 -9.82 -19.84
CA PRO A 69 -3.29 -8.95 -20.66
C PRO A 69 -3.66 -9.11 -22.14
N CYS A 70 -3.73 -8.02 -22.88
CA CYS A 70 -4.01 -8.01 -24.31
C CYS A 70 -3.05 -7.08 -25.05
N GLU A 71 -3.01 -7.13 -26.37
CA GLU A 71 -2.10 -6.32 -27.18
C GLU A 71 -2.13 -4.81 -26.84
N ARG A 72 -3.31 -4.28 -26.48
CA ARG A 72 -3.47 -2.87 -26.10
C ARG A 72 -3.05 -2.58 -24.65
N TRP A 73 -3.20 -3.56 -23.74
CA TRP A 73 -2.90 -3.44 -22.30
C TRP A 73 -2.00 -4.60 -21.87
N THR A 74 -0.68 -4.47 -22.15
CA THR A 74 0.30 -5.55 -22.03
C THR A 74 0.41 -6.12 -20.60
N TYR A 75 0.24 -5.28 -19.58
CA TYR A 75 0.15 -5.69 -18.18
C TYR A 75 -1.30 -5.69 -17.65
N GLY A 76 -2.32 -5.68 -18.55
CA GLY A 76 -3.71 -5.60 -18.14
C GLY A 76 -4.04 -4.29 -17.39
N TRP A 77 -4.96 -4.39 -16.43
CA TRP A 77 -5.46 -3.24 -15.67
C TRP A 77 -4.80 -3.06 -14.29
N HIS A 78 -3.64 -3.69 -14.06
CA HIS A 78 -2.99 -3.66 -12.75
C HIS A 78 -2.72 -2.25 -12.21
N ARG A 79 -2.41 -1.27 -13.05
CA ARG A 79 -2.16 0.11 -12.63
C ARG A 79 -3.39 0.85 -12.11
N ILE A 80 -4.62 0.35 -12.34
CA ILE A 80 -5.83 1.00 -11.80
C ILE A 80 -5.82 1.02 -10.26
N GLU A 81 -5.16 0.04 -9.64
CA GLU A 81 -4.93 -0.01 -8.20
C GLU A 81 -4.23 1.27 -7.70
N ILE A 82 -3.20 1.71 -8.41
CA ILE A 82 -2.43 2.89 -8.05
C ILE A 82 -3.26 4.17 -8.20
N PHE A 83 -4.03 4.29 -9.28
CA PHE A 83 -4.95 5.43 -9.46
C PHE A 83 -6.02 5.48 -8.38
N ASN A 84 -6.57 4.33 -7.99
CA ASN A 84 -7.52 4.24 -6.88
C ASN A 84 -6.89 4.67 -5.55
N THR A 85 -5.65 4.26 -5.28
CA THR A 85 -4.90 4.68 -4.10
C THR A 85 -4.69 6.20 -4.10
N LEU A 86 -4.30 6.80 -5.22
CA LEU A 86 -4.13 8.25 -5.32
C LEU A 86 -5.44 9.01 -5.09
N LEU A 87 -6.55 8.52 -5.65
CA LEU A 87 -7.87 9.10 -5.42
C LEU A 87 -8.25 9.02 -3.94
N GLY A 88 -8.02 7.87 -3.30
CA GLY A 88 -8.22 7.68 -1.86
C GLY A 88 -7.39 8.65 -1.02
N VAL A 89 -6.11 8.83 -1.34
CA VAL A 89 -5.23 9.79 -0.66
C VAL A 89 -5.75 11.23 -0.78
N ILE A 90 -6.20 11.65 -1.96
CA ILE A 90 -6.78 12.99 -2.16
C ILE A 90 -8.01 13.17 -1.26
N LEU A 91 -8.90 12.18 -1.25
CA LEU A 91 -10.10 12.22 -0.40
C LEU A 91 -9.72 12.32 1.09
N LEU A 92 -8.78 11.52 1.56
CA LEU A 92 -8.29 11.56 2.95
C LEU A 92 -7.72 12.93 3.34
N VAL A 93 -6.89 13.52 2.47
CA VAL A 93 -6.29 14.84 2.73
C VAL A 93 -7.37 15.92 2.84
N VAL A 94 -8.38 15.89 1.95
CA VAL A 94 -9.50 16.83 1.98
C VAL A 94 -10.33 16.68 3.27
N LEU A 95 -10.68 15.44 3.62
CA LEU A 95 -11.48 15.15 4.81
C LEU A 95 -10.73 15.49 6.11
N ALA A 96 -9.47 15.08 6.23
CA ALA A 96 -8.65 15.43 7.39
C ALA A 96 -8.42 16.94 7.51
N GLY A 97 -8.22 17.63 6.39
CA GLY A 97 -8.14 19.10 6.34
C GLY A 97 -9.42 19.77 6.84
N ALA A 98 -10.60 19.26 6.45
CA ALA A 98 -11.90 19.75 6.95
C ALA A 98 -12.05 19.53 8.46
N VAL A 99 -11.63 18.36 8.98
CA VAL A 99 -11.64 18.08 10.43
C VAL A 99 -10.72 19.04 11.18
N LEU A 100 -9.49 19.27 10.68
CA LEU A 100 -8.56 20.20 11.31
C LEU A 100 -9.09 21.64 11.33
N TYR A 101 -9.72 22.07 10.24
CA TYR A 101 -10.36 23.39 10.18
C TYR A 101 -11.48 23.52 11.20
N GLU A 102 -12.36 22.52 11.29
CA GLU A 102 -13.47 22.50 12.26
C GLU A 102 -12.92 22.43 13.70
N ALA A 103 -11.88 21.63 13.96
CA ALA A 103 -11.24 21.57 15.28
C ALA A 103 -10.69 22.95 15.71
N TRP A 104 -10.06 23.65 14.78
CA TRP A 104 -9.59 25.02 15.02
C TRP A 104 -10.74 25.99 15.36
N GLN A 105 -11.86 25.89 14.64
CA GLN A 105 -13.04 26.71 14.91
C GLN A 105 -13.63 26.43 16.29
N ARG A 106 -13.72 25.15 16.69
CA ARG A 106 -14.26 24.74 17.99
C ARG A 106 -13.36 25.08 19.17
N LEU A 107 -12.07 25.17 18.98
CA LEU A 107 -11.15 25.67 19.99
C LEU A 107 -11.38 27.16 20.28
N ARG A 108 -11.80 27.94 19.24
CA ARG A 108 -12.13 29.37 19.40
C ARG A 108 -13.57 29.60 19.88
N HIS A 109 -14.48 28.77 19.41
CA HIS A 109 -15.93 28.87 19.68
C HIS A 109 -16.46 27.50 20.11
N PRO A 110 -16.28 27.12 21.40
CA PRO A 110 -16.72 25.83 21.89
C PRO A 110 -18.22 25.59 21.66
N HIS A 111 -18.54 24.42 21.09
CA HIS A 111 -19.90 23.96 20.90
C HIS A 111 -20.30 22.97 21.99
N PRO A 112 -21.55 22.96 22.45
CA PRO A 112 -22.03 21.97 23.41
C PRO A 112 -22.06 20.59 22.76
N ILE A 113 -21.62 19.57 23.51
CA ILE A 113 -21.65 18.18 23.10
C ILE A 113 -22.64 17.42 23.96
N GLN A 114 -23.48 16.58 23.32
CA GLN A 114 -24.40 15.68 24.02
C GLN A 114 -23.63 14.45 24.55
N LEU A 115 -22.88 14.63 25.63
CA LEU A 115 -21.89 13.65 26.13
C LEU A 115 -22.47 12.26 26.38
N GLY A 116 -23.69 12.12 26.88
CA GLY A 116 -24.32 10.83 27.14
C GLY A 116 -24.46 9.98 25.89
N TRP A 117 -24.99 10.58 24.82
CA TRP A 117 -25.14 9.93 23.54
C TRP A 117 -23.80 9.76 22.81
N ALA A 118 -22.89 10.72 22.92
CA ALA A 118 -21.55 10.61 22.34
C ALA A 118 -20.81 9.41 22.91
N ILE A 119 -20.84 9.17 24.22
CA ILE A 119 -20.27 7.99 24.87
C ILE A 119 -20.93 6.70 24.35
N ALA A 120 -22.26 6.68 24.20
CA ALA A 120 -22.98 5.51 23.71
C ALA A 120 -22.59 5.16 22.27
N PHE A 121 -22.53 6.16 21.36
CA PHE A 121 -22.09 5.94 19.98
C PHE A 121 -20.62 5.54 19.89
N SER A 122 -19.73 6.13 20.71
CA SER A 122 -18.32 5.75 20.78
C SER A 122 -18.14 4.30 21.29
N ALA A 123 -18.90 3.90 22.30
CA ALA A 123 -18.87 2.52 22.79
C ALA A 123 -19.36 1.51 21.74
N LEU A 124 -20.44 1.86 21.01
CA LEU A 124 -20.91 1.02 19.91
C LEU A 124 -19.89 0.94 18.78
N GLY A 125 -19.24 2.06 18.42
CA GLY A 125 -18.16 2.11 17.44
C GLY A 125 -16.98 1.25 17.85
N LEU A 126 -16.56 1.32 19.11
CA LEU A 126 -15.49 0.46 19.64
C LEU A 126 -15.85 -1.02 19.54
N LEU A 127 -17.08 -1.40 19.84
CA LEU A 127 -17.53 -2.80 19.69
C LEU A 127 -17.47 -3.26 18.22
N LEU A 128 -17.85 -2.41 17.27
CA LEU A 128 -17.78 -2.70 15.85
C LEU A 128 -16.32 -2.83 15.38
N ASN A 129 -15.41 -1.95 15.80
CA ASN A 129 -13.99 -2.03 15.49
C ASN A 129 -13.33 -3.29 16.08
N LEU A 130 -13.68 -3.65 17.32
CA LEU A 130 -13.24 -4.91 17.92
C LEU A 130 -13.78 -6.11 17.13
N ALA A 131 -15.05 -6.08 16.70
CA ALA A 131 -15.60 -7.14 15.86
C ALA A 131 -14.86 -7.28 14.53
N ALA A 132 -14.54 -6.16 13.85
CA ALA A 132 -13.72 -6.16 12.64
C ALA A 132 -12.33 -6.75 12.90
N THR A 133 -11.68 -6.34 14.00
CA THR A 133 -10.39 -6.88 14.44
C THR A 133 -10.44 -8.39 14.64
N PHE A 134 -11.46 -8.91 15.32
CA PHE A 134 -11.65 -10.36 15.52
C PHE A 134 -11.85 -11.12 14.21
N VAL A 135 -12.58 -10.54 13.24
CA VAL A 135 -12.75 -11.14 11.92
C VAL A 135 -11.41 -11.25 11.18
N LEU A 136 -10.49 -10.32 11.41
CA LEU A 136 -9.19 -10.23 10.75
C LEU A 136 -8.08 -11.02 11.48
N VAL A 137 -8.29 -11.50 12.72
CA VAL A 137 -7.29 -12.29 13.46
C VAL A 137 -6.79 -13.45 12.60
N PRO A 138 -5.47 -13.58 12.34
CA PRO A 138 -4.92 -14.70 11.59
C PRO A 138 -5.22 -16.03 12.32
N GLN A 139 -5.83 -16.99 11.63
CA GLN A 139 -6.17 -18.30 12.18
C GLN A 139 -5.34 -19.38 11.48
N GLY A 140 -4.34 -19.94 12.19
CA GLY A 140 -3.54 -21.07 11.74
C GLY A 140 -2.19 -20.70 11.12
N THR A 141 -1.26 -21.66 11.14
CA THR A 141 0.16 -21.50 10.80
C THR A 141 0.47 -21.07 9.35
N GLY A 142 -0.50 -21.15 8.42
CA GLY A 142 -0.35 -20.67 7.03
C GLY A 142 -0.78 -19.22 6.83
N GLN A 143 -1.71 -18.71 7.65
CA GLN A 143 -2.25 -17.34 7.53
C GLN A 143 -1.38 -16.29 8.25
N GLU A 144 -0.54 -16.70 9.21
CA GLU A 144 0.44 -15.82 9.85
C GLU A 144 1.50 -15.27 8.86
N ARG A 145 1.68 -15.97 7.73
CA ARG A 145 2.57 -15.55 6.63
C ARG A 145 1.89 -14.62 5.62
N ASP A 146 0.56 -14.46 5.67
CA ASP A 146 -0.16 -13.51 4.83
C ASP A 146 0.03 -12.07 5.37
N LEU A 147 1.00 -11.36 4.80
CA LEU A 147 1.35 -9.99 5.18
C LEU A 147 0.15 -9.03 5.05
N ASN A 148 -0.76 -9.27 4.11
CA ASN A 148 -1.94 -8.44 3.91
C ASN A 148 -2.93 -8.59 5.06
N LEU A 149 -3.20 -9.83 5.50
CA LEU A 149 -4.09 -10.09 6.63
C LEU A 149 -3.50 -9.55 7.93
N ARG A 150 -2.18 -9.70 8.13
CA ARG A 150 -1.49 -9.16 9.29
C ARG A 150 -1.52 -7.63 9.32
N SER A 151 -1.30 -6.99 8.17
CA SER A 151 -1.38 -5.54 8.04
C SER A 151 -2.79 -5.02 8.36
N ALA A 152 -3.83 -5.65 7.79
CA ALA A 152 -5.23 -5.31 8.05
C ALA A 152 -5.60 -5.50 9.53
N TYR A 153 -5.12 -6.56 10.18
CA TYR A 153 -5.32 -6.80 11.62
C TYR A 153 -4.68 -5.70 12.48
N LEU A 154 -3.41 -5.34 12.21
CA LEU A 154 -2.72 -4.30 12.97
C LEU A 154 -3.36 -2.93 12.79
N HIS A 155 -3.86 -2.65 11.59
CA HIS A 155 -4.61 -1.42 11.30
C HIS A 155 -5.91 -1.38 12.12
N ALA A 156 -6.76 -2.42 12.03
CA ALA A 156 -8.00 -2.50 12.80
C ALA A 156 -7.78 -2.44 14.33
N LEU A 157 -6.64 -2.95 14.82
CA LEU A 157 -6.27 -2.80 16.23
C LEU A 157 -5.94 -1.32 16.56
N GLY A 158 -5.23 -0.63 15.66
CA GLY A 158 -4.95 0.81 15.78
C GLY A 158 -6.24 1.64 15.88
N ASP A 159 -7.22 1.35 15.02
CA ASP A 159 -8.53 2.02 15.00
C ASP A 159 -9.32 1.77 16.29
N SER A 160 -9.25 0.55 16.81
CA SER A 160 -9.86 0.22 18.11
C SER A 160 -9.26 1.04 19.26
N LEU A 161 -7.93 1.27 19.22
CA LEU A 161 -7.23 2.11 20.22
C LEU A 161 -7.58 3.59 20.05
N ALA A 162 -7.67 4.10 18.81
CA ALA A 162 -8.09 5.48 18.53
C ALA A 162 -9.53 5.74 19.00
N ASN A 163 -10.44 4.82 18.71
CA ASN A 163 -11.83 4.90 19.17
C ASN A 163 -11.93 4.84 20.71
N MET A 164 -11.14 3.99 21.35
CA MET A 164 -11.05 3.97 22.82
C MET A 164 -10.55 5.31 23.36
N ALA A 165 -9.61 5.97 22.72
CA ALA A 165 -9.13 7.30 23.13
C ALA A 165 -10.24 8.36 23.00
N VAL A 166 -11.06 8.31 21.94
CA VAL A 166 -12.23 9.19 21.79
C VAL A 166 -13.24 8.96 22.93
N MET A 167 -13.56 7.71 23.24
CA MET A 167 -14.46 7.35 24.33
C MET A 167 -13.94 7.86 25.69
N VAL A 168 -12.67 7.63 25.99
CA VAL A 168 -12.02 8.15 27.22
C VAL A 168 -12.06 9.67 27.25
N GLY A 169 -11.81 10.33 26.13
CA GLY A 169 -11.92 11.79 26.00
C GLY A 169 -13.31 12.30 26.37
N MET A 170 -14.38 11.62 25.91
CA MET A 170 -15.76 11.99 26.28
C MET A 170 -16.02 11.83 27.78
N VAL A 171 -15.48 10.78 28.40
CA VAL A 171 -15.56 10.60 29.87
C VAL A 171 -14.80 11.73 30.60
N VAL A 172 -13.61 12.08 30.13
CA VAL A 172 -12.83 13.21 30.70
C VAL A 172 -13.64 14.51 30.61
N ILE A 173 -14.23 14.82 29.45
CA ILE A 173 -15.07 16.00 29.27
C ILE A 173 -16.24 15.98 30.27
N ARG A 174 -16.89 14.83 30.47
CA ARG A 174 -18.02 14.69 31.41
C ARG A 174 -17.58 14.94 32.87
N LEU A 175 -16.37 14.55 33.24
CA LEU A 175 -15.87 14.69 34.63
C LEU A 175 -15.29 16.08 34.90
N THR A 176 -14.63 16.69 33.92
CA THR A 176 -13.85 17.93 34.11
C THR A 176 -14.52 19.17 33.50
N GLY A 177 -15.45 18.98 32.54
CA GLY A 177 -16.02 20.09 31.74
C GLY A 177 -15.05 20.65 30.68
N TRP A 178 -13.94 20.00 30.39
CA TRP A 178 -12.93 20.49 29.46
C TRP A 178 -13.34 20.22 27.99
N HIS A 179 -14.21 21.03 27.45
CA HIS A 179 -14.73 20.86 26.06
C HIS A 179 -13.66 20.94 24.96
N TRP A 180 -12.48 21.49 25.22
CA TRP A 180 -11.37 21.54 24.26
C TRP A 180 -10.73 20.18 24.00
N VAL A 181 -11.02 19.17 24.80
CA VAL A 181 -10.49 17.80 24.65
C VAL A 181 -10.99 17.15 23.34
N ASP A 182 -12.27 17.31 22.99
CA ASP A 182 -12.87 16.74 21.77
C ASP A 182 -12.17 17.27 20.48
N PRO A 183 -12.05 18.58 20.24
CA PRO A 183 -11.34 19.07 19.06
C PRO A 183 -9.85 18.73 19.04
N LEU A 184 -9.19 18.59 20.20
CA LEU A 184 -7.80 18.14 20.24
C LEU A 184 -7.65 16.67 19.86
N LEU A 185 -8.52 15.79 20.33
CA LEU A 185 -8.54 14.39 19.94
C LEU A 185 -8.83 14.26 18.44
N ALA A 186 -9.83 14.99 17.93
CA ALA A 186 -10.13 15.02 16.50
C ALA A 186 -8.94 15.49 15.66
N ALA A 187 -8.24 16.54 16.09
CA ALA A 187 -7.02 17.01 15.41
C ALA A 187 -5.89 15.98 15.46
N GLY A 188 -5.73 15.28 16.60
CA GLY A 188 -4.76 14.18 16.73
C GLY A 188 -5.04 13.03 15.75
N ILE A 189 -6.31 12.59 15.65
CA ILE A 189 -6.73 11.55 14.71
C ILE A 189 -6.52 12.05 13.27
N ALA A 190 -6.94 13.26 12.92
CA ALA A 190 -6.73 13.84 11.60
C ALA A 190 -5.23 13.92 11.22
N ALA A 191 -4.36 14.22 12.17
CA ALA A 191 -2.90 14.20 11.94
C ALA A 191 -2.36 12.78 11.66
N LEU A 192 -2.88 11.76 12.35
CA LEU A 192 -2.54 10.35 12.07
C LEU A 192 -3.03 9.93 10.68
N ILE A 193 -4.26 10.32 10.29
CA ILE A 193 -4.81 10.09 8.95
C ILE A 193 -3.90 10.72 7.88
N LEU A 194 -3.50 12.00 8.06
CA LEU A 194 -2.59 12.68 7.13
C LEU A 194 -1.23 12.01 7.02
N ARG A 195 -0.69 11.52 8.13
CA ARG A 195 0.56 10.73 8.12
C ARG A 195 0.40 9.44 7.32
N GLY A 196 -0.70 8.71 7.52
CA GLY A 196 -1.03 7.51 6.74
C GLY A 196 -1.19 7.81 5.25
N ALA A 197 -1.95 8.87 4.91
CA ALA A 197 -2.13 9.33 3.54
C ALA A 197 -0.79 9.69 2.85
N PHE A 198 0.14 10.33 3.58
CA PHE A 198 1.47 10.65 3.07
C PHE A 198 2.30 9.39 2.76
N LEU A 199 2.24 8.38 3.62
CA LEU A 199 2.94 7.10 3.37
C LEU A 199 2.36 6.39 2.13
N LEU A 200 1.03 6.32 2.01
CA LEU A 200 0.36 5.75 0.84
C LEU A 200 0.69 6.51 -0.45
N LEU A 201 0.74 7.85 -0.38
CA LEU A 201 1.15 8.69 -1.51
C LEU A 201 2.57 8.36 -1.96
N ARG A 202 3.50 8.28 -1.00
CA ARG A 202 4.89 7.94 -1.27
C ARG A 202 5.02 6.58 -1.95
N ASP A 203 4.34 5.55 -1.42
CA ASP A 203 4.37 4.20 -1.98
C ASP A 203 3.78 4.16 -3.41
N ALA A 204 2.67 4.88 -3.65
CA ALA A 204 2.07 5.01 -4.97
C ALA A 204 3.01 5.71 -5.97
N LEU A 205 3.67 6.79 -5.53
CA LEU A 205 4.66 7.51 -6.35
C LEU A 205 5.90 6.66 -6.62
N ASP A 206 6.40 5.91 -5.65
CA ASP A 206 7.53 4.99 -5.82
C ASP A 206 7.22 3.94 -6.92
N ILE A 207 5.99 3.43 -6.98
CA ILE A 207 5.56 2.51 -8.04
C ILE A 207 5.48 3.22 -9.39
N LEU A 208 4.88 4.41 -9.45
CA LEU A 208 4.75 5.17 -10.70
C LEU A 208 6.09 5.60 -11.27
N MET A 209 7.04 5.96 -10.40
CA MET A 209 8.40 6.38 -10.78
C MET A 209 9.35 5.20 -11.01
N HIS A 210 8.83 3.97 -11.04
CA HIS A 210 9.62 2.76 -11.27
C HIS A 210 10.80 2.62 -10.29
N ARG A 211 10.59 2.98 -9.02
CA ARG A 211 11.60 2.72 -7.99
C ARG A 211 11.93 1.24 -7.94
N ALA A 212 13.22 0.93 -7.74
CA ALA A 212 13.69 -0.45 -7.60
C ALA A 212 12.84 -1.22 -6.59
N ALA A 213 12.35 -2.39 -7.00
CA ALA A 213 11.42 -3.19 -6.19
C ALA A 213 12.12 -3.89 -5.02
N PHE A 214 13.43 -4.12 -5.15
CA PHE A 214 14.29 -4.78 -4.16
C PHE A 214 15.72 -4.23 -4.24
N ASP A 215 16.57 -4.64 -3.32
CA ASP A 215 18.00 -4.30 -3.33
C ASP A 215 18.70 -4.96 -4.51
N GLN A 216 19.05 -4.16 -5.51
CA GLN A 216 19.65 -4.62 -6.76
C GLN A 216 21.08 -5.16 -6.55
N GLU A 217 21.85 -4.59 -5.61
CA GLU A 217 23.19 -5.04 -5.32
C GLU A 217 23.18 -6.42 -4.64
N GLU A 218 22.23 -6.65 -3.74
CA GLU A 218 22.02 -7.95 -3.12
C GLU A 218 21.61 -9.00 -4.15
N ALA A 219 20.65 -8.67 -5.02
CA ALA A 219 20.21 -9.57 -6.09
C ALA A 219 21.37 -9.92 -7.04
N LYS A 220 22.15 -8.91 -7.43
CA LYS A 220 23.32 -9.08 -8.28
C LYS A 220 24.37 -10.01 -7.64
N ARG A 221 24.64 -9.84 -6.34
CA ARG A 221 25.54 -10.72 -5.60
C ARG A 221 25.07 -12.17 -5.60
N GLN A 222 23.77 -12.39 -5.35
CA GLN A 222 23.22 -13.75 -5.34
C GLN A 222 23.21 -14.38 -6.71
N LEU A 223 22.93 -13.63 -7.77
CA LEU A 223 23.00 -14.13 -9.14
C LEU A 223 24.42 -14.54 -9.55
N LEU A 224 25.44 -13.79 -9.13
CA LEU A 224 26.85 -14.11 -9.40
C LEU A 224 27.35 -15.37 -8.66
N LEU A 225 26.63 -15.87 -7.66
CA LEU A 225 26.93 -17.16 -7.01
C LEU A 225 26.44 -18.37 -7.82
N LEU A 226 25.59 -18.16 -8.84
CA LEU A 226 25.07 -19.24 -9.68
C LEU A 226 26.15 -19.74 -10.64
N PRO A 227 26.33 -21.07 -10.78
CA PRO A 227 27.33 -21.63 -11.66
C PRO A 227 27.12 -21.25 -13.14
N GLY A 228 28.20 -20.82 -13.82
CA GLY A 228 28.20 -20.45 -15.23
C GLY A 228 27.74 -19.02 -15.52
N ILE A 229 27.43 -18.19 -14.47
CA ILE A 229 27.20 -16.76 -14.60
C ILE A 229 28.49 -16.01 -14.31
N LEU A 230 28.97 -15.26 -15.30
CA LEU A 230 30.21 -14.49 -15.25
C LEU A 230 29.96 -13.01 -14.84
N GLY A 231 28.77 -12.50 -15.13
CA GLY A 231 28.41 -11.11 -14.83
C GLY A 231 26.92 -10.87 -14.93
N VAL A 232 26.45 -9.81 -14.25
CA VAL A 232 25.08 -9.31 -14.34
C VAL A 232 25.15 -7.81 -14.50
N GLU A 233 24.62 -7.31 -15.62
CA GLU A 233 24.62 -5.89 -15.96
C GLU A 233 23.19 -5.41 -16.21
N ASP A 234 22.99 -4.09 -16.12
CA ASP A 234 21.71 -3.43 -16.34
C ASP A 234 20.52 -4.12 -15.64
N LEU A 235 20.76 -4.61 -14.40
CA LEU A 235 19.69 -5.19 -13.58
C LEU A 235 18.72 -4.09 -13.20
N ARG A 236 17.50 -4.18 -13.69
CA ARG A 236 16.41 -3.25 -13.38
C ARG A 236 15.23 -3.99 -12.80
N SER A 237 14.67 -3.46 -11.72
CA SER A 237 13.47 -4.01 -11.14
C SER A 237 12.47 -2.90 -10.84
N TRP A 238 11.19 -3.16 -11.08
CA TRP A 238 10.12 -2.22 -10.77
C TRP A 238 8.82 -2.96 -10.46
N ARG A 239 7.90 -2.27 -9.79
CA ARG A 239 6.56 -2.78 -9.55
C ARG A 239 5.56 -2.16 -10.54
N VAL A 240 4.67 -2.98 -11.08
CA VAL A 240 3.54 -2.53 -11.91
C VAL A 240 2.34 -2.21 -11.02
N CYS A 241 2.15 -2.99 -9.96
CA CYS A 241 1.19 -2.82 -8.87
C CYS A 241 1.78 -3.41 -7.59
N SER A 242 1.05 -3.44 -6.48
CA SER A 242 1.54 -3.98 -5.20
C SER A 242 1.95 -5.47 -5.27
N HIS A 243 1.42 -6.22 -6.25
CA HIS A 243 1.60 -7.67 -6.36
C HIS A 243 2.43 -8.13 -7.58
N LEU A 244 2.72 -7.23 -8.52
CA LEU A 244 3.41 -7.57 -9.76
C LEU A 244 4.76 -6.87 -9.83
N THR A 245 5.81 -7.62 -9.48
CA THR A 245 7.20 -7.21 -9.64
C THR A 245 7.74 -7.71 -10.96
N VAL A 246 8.36 -6.81 -11.71
CA VAL A 246 9.03 -7.07 -12.99
C VAL A 246 10.52 -6.87 -12.81
N CYS A 247 11.30 -7.69 -13.49
CA CYS A 247 12.75 -7.56 -13.53
C CYS A 247 13.27 -7.76 -14.95
N SER A 248 14.27 -7.00 -15.34
CA SER A 248 15.07 -7.20 -16.55
C SER A 248 16.55 -7.17 -16.20
N ALA A 249 17.34 -8.00 -16.86
CA ALA A 249 18.79 -8.04 -16.66
C ALA A 249 19.52 -8.53 -17.89
N HIS A 250 20.75 -8.05 -18.07
CA HIS A 250 21.75 -8.62 -18.98
C HIS A 250 22.63 -9.56 -18.18
N VAL A 251 22.67 -10.83 -18.60
CA VAL A 251 23.41 -11.88 -17.90
C VAL A 251 24.53 -12.38 -18.79
N ILE A 252 25.76 -12.20 -18.33
CA ILE A 252 26.94 -12.68 -19.03
C ILE A 252 27.18 -14.12 -18.61
N VAL A 253 27.17 -15.03 -19.58
CA VAL A 253 27.32 -16.46 -19.36
C VAL A 253 28.59 -17.00 -20.05
N GLU A 254 29.06 -18.10 -19.50
CA GLU A 254 30.26 -18.77 -20.06
C GLU A 254 29.98 -19.53 -21.37
N THR A 255 28.72 -19.94 -21.57
CA THR A 255 28.32 -20.76 -22.72
C THR A 255 27.90 -19.95 -23.93
N GLU A 256 28.14 -20.49 -25.13
CA GLU A 256 27.59 -19.94 -26.39
C GLU A 256 26.40 -20.77 -26.91
N ARG A 257 26.01 -21.83 -26.19
CA ARG A 257 24.94 -22.73 -26.63
C ARG A 257 23.59 -22.30 -26.02
N LEU A 258 22.58 -22.21 -26.86
CA LEU A 258 21.21 -21.81 -26.43
C LEU A 258 20.61 -22.82 -25.44
N GLU A 259 20.91 -24.11 -25.59
CA GLU A 259 20.45 -25.18 -24.70
C GLU A 259 20.91 -24.97 -23.23
N ASP A 260 22.13 -24.47 -23.05
CA ASP A 260 22.67 -24.22 -21.72
C ASP A 260 22.05 -22.96 -21.08
N THR A 261 21.62 -21.98 -21.89
CA THR A 261 20.97 -20.76 -21.38
C THR A 261 19.61 -21.05 -20.77
N GLU A 262 18.86 -22.06 -21.21
CA GLU A 262 17.60 -22.48 -20.62
C GLU A 262 17.78 -22.94 -19.16
N ALA A 263 18.82 -23.70 -18.88
CA ALA A 263 19.14 -24.13 -17.50
C ALA A 263 19.57 -22.96 -16.61
N HIS A 264 20.27 -21.95 -17.16
CA HIS A 264 20.60 -20.72 -16.43
C HIS A 264 19.34 -19.89 -16.15
N GLN A 265 18.46 -19.72 -17.15
CA GLN A 265 17.21 -19.00 -17.01
C GLN A 265 16.37 -19.57 -15.87
N HIS A 266 16.15 -20.88 -15.85
CA HIS A 266 15.36 -21.55 -14.82
C HIS A 266 15.92 -21.32 -13.39
N ARG A 267 17.25 -21.38 -13.23
CA ARG A 267 17.88 -21.12 -11.92
C ARG A 267 17.75 -19.68 -11.49
N ILE A 268 17.91 -18.73 -12.41
CA ILE A 268 17.72 -17.29 -12.15
C ILE A 268 16.26 -16.99 -11.80
N GLU A 269 15.31 -17.56 -12.55
CA GLU A 269 13.87 -17.41 -12.29
C GLU A 269 13.51 -17.87 -10.88
N HIS A 270 13.93 -19.08 -10.47
CA HIS A 270 13.68 -19.59 -9.13
C HIS A 270 14.30 -18.71 -8.06
N LEU A 271 15.56 -18.29 -8.21
CA LEU A 271 16.21 -17.44 -7.24
C LEU A 271 15.47 -16.09 -7.08
N LEU A 272 15.12 -15.42 -8.18
CA LEU A 272 14.47 -14.12 -8.17
C LEU A 272 13.01 -14.21 -7.73
N GLU A 273 12.30 -15.31 -8.05
CA GLU A 273 10.94 -15.53 -7.55
C GLU A 273 10.94 -15.80 -6.05
N ASP A 274 11.77 -16.72 -5.57
CA ASP A 274 11.76 -17.16 -4.18
C ASP A 274 12.27 -16.10 -3.19
N HIS A 275 13.34 -15.38 -3.57
CA HIS A 275 14.00 -14.41 -2.66
C HIS A 275 13.52 -12.98 -2.83
N PHE A 276 13.10 -12.58 -4.05
CA PHE A 276 12.74 -11.19 -4.38
C PHE A 276 11.31 -11.01 -4.88
N GLY A 277 10.52 -12.10 -5.02
CA GLY A 277 9.11 -12.05 -5.43
C GLY A 277 8.90 -11.59 -6.87
N VAL A 278 9.89 -11.79 -7.76
CA VAL A 278 9.78 -11.42 -9.17
C VAL A 278 8.77 -12.34 -9.86
N ARG A 279 7.80 -11.72 -10.57
CA ARG A 279 6.73 -12.45 -11.27
C ARG A 279 6.86 -12.41 -12.78
N HIS A 280 7.56 -11.42 -13.29
CA HIS A 280 7.82 -11.30 -14.71
C HIS A 280 9.29 -10.97 -14.91
N LEU A 281 10.01 -11.85 -15.60
CA LEU A 281 11.44 -11.75 -15.80
C LEU A 281 11.74 -11.71 -17.28
N THR A 282 12.61 -10.79 -17.68
CA THR A 282 13.17 -10.72 -19.03
C THR A 282 14.69 -10.75 -18.91
N LEU A 283 15.31 -11.77 -19.48
CA LEU A 283 16.76 -11.92 -19.47
C LEU A 283 17.31 -11.80 -20.88
N HIS A 284 18.39 -11.04 -20.99
CA HIS A 284 19.24 -11.01 -22.17
C HIS A 284 20.55 -11.70 -21.84
N PHE A 285 20.79 -12.85 -22.45
CA PHE A 285 22.03 -13.59 -22.27
C PHE A 285 23.09 -13.09 -23.26
N GLU A 286 24.27 -12.81 -22.75
CA GLU A 286 25.42 -12.32 -23.52
C GLU A 286 26.66 -13.18 -23.23
N THR A 287 27.50 -13.34 -24.26
CA THR A 287 28.87 -13.84 -24.05
C THR A 287 29.77 -12.69 -23.56
N ALA A 288 30.89 -13.00 -22.92
CA ALA A 288 31.87 -12.00 -22.49
C ALA A 288 32.33 -11.06 -23.62
N ALA A 289 32.43 -11.60 -24.85
CA ALA A 289 32.84 -10.86 -26.05
C ALA A 289 31.72 -9.87 -26.52
N MET A 290 30.45 -10.22 -26.33
CA MET A 290 29.32 -9.34 -26.66
C MET A 290 29.17 -8.22 -25.61
N ALA A 291 29.28 -8.54 -24.32
CA ALA A 291 29.18 -7.61 -23.22
C ALA A 291 30.22 -6.48 -23.33
N GLN A 292 31.49 -6.80 -23.69
CA GLN A 292 32.52 -5.79 -23.94
C GLN A 292 32.15 -4.81 -25.06
N ARG A 293 31.47 -5.26 -26.11
CA ARG A 293 31.02 -4.40 -27.23
C ARG A 293 29.86 -3.49 -26.83
N HIS A 294 28.94 -3.97 -26.00
CA HIS A 294 27.81 -3.18 -25.49
C HIS A 294 28.27 -2.11 -24.50
N LEU A 295 29.18 -2.41 -23.58
CA LEU A 295 29.76 -1.42 -22.65
C LEU A 295 30.42 -0.25 -23.36
N HIS A 296 31.13 -0.49 -24.47
CA HIS A 296 31.71 0.54 -25.30
C HIS A 296 30.64 1.45 -25.94
N ARG A 297 29.51 0.90 -26.37
CA ARG A 297 28.45 1.66 -27.05
C ARG A 297 27.73 2.60 -26.09
N PHE A 298 27.35 2.13 -24.91
CA PHE A 298 26.69 2.97 -23.90
C PHE A 298 27.59 4.07 -23.34
N ARG A 299 28.88 3.81 -23.20
CA ARG A 299 29.82 4.83 -22.72
C ARG A 299 29.98 5.99 -23.72
N HIS A 300 29.97 5.70 -25.02
CA HIS A 300 30.04 6.73 -26.06
C HIS A 300 28.76 7.54 -26.22
N GLU A 301 27.58 6.96 -25.99
CA GLU A 301 26.31 7.70 -26.05
C GLU A 301 26.21 8.72 -24.91
N HIS A 302 26.62 8.40 -23.69
CA HIS A 302 26.63 9.35 -22.57
C HIS A 302 27.74 10.41 -22.66
N GLU A 303 28.88 10.11 -23.26
CA GLU A 303 29.93 11.11 -23.50
C GLU A 303 29.55 12.10 -24.61
N SER A 304 28.78 11.70 -25.63
CA SER A 304 28.31 12.58 -26.69
C SER A 304 27.21 13.54 -26.25
N GLU A 305 26.30 13.13 -25.37
CA GLU A 305 25.26 13.99 -24.79
C GLU A 305 25.84 15.04 -23.81
N GLY A 306 26.93 14.75 -23.14
CA GLY A 306 27.62 15.67 -22.22
C GLY A 306 28.37 16.84 -22.95
N HIS A 307 28.64 16.70 -24.23
CA HIS A 307 29.37 17.76 -25.00
C HIS A 307 28.47 18.76 -25.73
N GLU A 308 27.17 18.48 -25.92
CA GLU A 308 26.25 19.42 -26.58
C GLU A 308 25.70 20.52 -25.67
N HIS A 309 25.86 20.44 -24.34
CA HIS A 309 25.33 21.44 -23.40
C HIS A 309 26.32 22.57 -23.02
N HIS A 310 27.53 22.65 -23.64
CA HIS A 310 28.52 23.68 -23.30
C HIS A 310 28.79 24.72 -24.38
N HIS A 311 27.95 24.84 -25.42
CA HIS A 311 28.09 25.87 -26.46
C HIS A 311 26.77 26.62 -26.72
N HIS A 312 26.22 27.30 -25.73
CA HIS A 312 25.34 28.45 -25.92
C HIS A 312 25.45 29.35 -24.68
N ASP A 313 26.46 30.23 -24.72
CA ASP A 313 26.44 31.51 -24.04
C ASP A 313 26.25 32.62 -25.11
#